data_36ec19148a15c834d7fad2a817c4d2fe
#
_entry.id   36ec19148a15c834d7fad2a817c4d2fe
#
_cell.length_a   1.000
_cell.length_b   1.000
_cell.length_c   1.000
_cell.angle_alpha   90.00
_cell.angle_beta   90.00
_cell.angle_gamma   90.00
#
_symmetry.space_group_name_H-M   'P 1'
#
loop_
_entity.id
_entity.type
_entity.pdbx_description
1 polymer ?
#
loop_
_entity_poly.entity_id
_entity_poly.type
_entity_poly.pdbx_seq_one_letter_code
_entity_poly.pdbx_strand_id
1 'polypeptide(L)'
;MASSYERGNKQLVLSEEGNNFYRVAHEAMKAWKVLEDYSAHQKAKRRLLRTAVMARHCSDVTLPAITKVLKRHEKVLKVTIDIHDSRDMYYSKYSHPFDIGFGTLLSDHDDLEKRIMARLPMRLVVSKQNPLSEKDKVAPADYKDEDFILLSHDMLERKLTDTLTPDLTEDQVVGEISSTQVALRMVKRNAGVHITDLLAAISVSDDCKAIPIDVPLTIPFSVFWPKSEKELSDEAKECITEIAESIKKVGIPLTSFGKSFLSKSPSNQAIS
;
A
#
# COMPACT_ATOMS: atom_id res chain seq x y z
N MET A 1 31.28 26.43 18.36
CA MET A 1 29.87 26.04 18.19
C MET A 1 29.50 26.28 16.74
N ALA A 2 29.25 25.22 15.99
CA ALA A 2 28.84 25.34 14.60
C ALA A 2 27.42 25.95 14.54
N SER A 3 27.21 26.90 13.64
CA SER A 3 25.90 27.53 13.46
C SER A 3 24.98 26.59 12.69
N SER A 4 23.86 26.23 13.27
CA SER A 4 22.85 25.37 12.61
C SER A 4 22.04 26.07 11.51
N TYR A 5 22.27 27.38 11.29
CA TYR A 5 21.56 28.21 10.32
C TYR A 5 22.49 29.09 9.51
N GLU A 6 22.20 29.23 8.23
CA GLU A 6 22.82 30.20 7.32
C GLU A 6 21.82 31.28 6.90
N ARG A 7 22.28 32.54 6.78
CA ARG A 7 21.43 33.64 6.31
C ARG A 7 21.52 33.75 4.78
N GLY A 8 20.51 33.27 4.10
CA GLY A 8 20.31 33.51 2.67
C GLY A 8 19.10 34.39 2.45
N ASN A 9 19.24 35.40 1.58
CA ASN A 9 18.19 36.27 0.96
C ASN A 9 16.80 36.32 1.63
N LYS A 10 16.70 36.83 2.88
CA LYS A 10 15.48 36.98 3.69
C LYS A 10 14.81 35.68 4.23
N GLN A 11 15.36 34.50 4.02
CA GLN A 11 14.89 33.27 4.65
C GLN A 11 16.02 32.63 5.46
N LEU A 12 15.67 32.11 6.64
CA LEU A 12 16.54 31.26 7.43
C LEU A 12 16.52 29.85 6.81
N VAL A 13 17.67 29.41 6.30
CA VAL A 13 17.84 28.07 5.74
C VAL A 13 18.77 27.29 6.67
N LEU A 14 18.46 26.01 6.90
CA LEU A 14 19.33 25.13 7.68
C LEU A 14 20.66 24.93 6.94
N SER A 15 21.77 25.03 7.67
CA SER A 15 23.08 24.59 7.18
C SER A 15 23.09 23.06 6.97
N GLU A 16 24.13 22.53 6.33
CA GLU A 16 24.29 21.08 6.18
C GLU A 16 24.30 20.38 7.55
N GLU A 17 25.01 20.92 8.52
CA GLU A 17 25.02 20.42 9.90
C GLU A 17 23.65 20.59 10.57
N GLY A 18 22.95 21.70 10.30
CA GLY A 18 21.58 21.93 10.75
C GLY A 18 20.58 20.92 10.19
N ASN A 19 20.71 20.55 8.92
CA ASN A 19 19.88 19.51 8.29
C ASN A 19 20.16 18.13 8.89
N ASN A 20 21.44 17.80 9.14
CA ASN A 20 21.81 16.56 9.79
C ASN A 20 21.28 16.47 11.23
N PHE A 21 21.43 17.57 11.99
CA PHE A 21 20.88 17.66 13.34
C PHE A 21 19.35 17.56 13.34
N TYR A 22 18.66 18.28 12.43
CA TYR A 22 17.21 18.24 12.30
C TYR A 22 16.71 16.81 12.07
N ARG A 23 17.37 16.05 11.18
CA ARG A 23 17.00 14.66 10.91
C ARG A 23 17.10 13.80 12.16
N VAL A 24 18.23 13.89 12.91
CA VAL A 24 18.43 13.12 14.14
C VAL A 24 17.45 13.55 15.24
N ALA A 25 17.26 14.86 15.42
CA ALA A 25 16.31 15.39 16.40
C ALA A 25 14.87 15.01 16.07
N HIS A 26 14.50 14.99 14.78
CA HIS A 26 13.17 14.56 14.33
C HIS A 26 12.92 13.09 14.64
N GLU A 27 13.90 12.21 14.40
CA GLU A 27 13.80 10.80 14.78
C GLU A 27 13.70 10.60 16.30
N ALA A 28 14.47 11.35 17.08
CA ALA A 28 14.39 11.32 18.55
C ALA A 28 13.02 11.79 19.06
N MET A 29 12.45 12.86 18.46
CA MET A 29 11.12 13.35 18.81
C MET A 29 10.02 12.36 18.44
N LYS A 30 10.15 11.66 17.30
CA LYS A 30 9.23 10.59 16.92
C LYS A 30 9.27 9.45 17.95
N ALA A 31 10.47 9.00 18.34
CA ALA A 31 10.65 7.97 19.36
C ALA A 31 10.07 8.41 20.72
N TRP A 32 10.24 9.69 21.09
CA TRP A 32 9.64 10.25 22.31
C TRP A 32 8.11 10.22 22.26
N LYS A 33 7.52 10.61 21.14
CA LYS A 33 6.07 10.57 20.95
C LYS A 33 5.50 9.16 21.09
N VAL A 34 6.24 8.15 20.62
CA VAL A 34 5.89 6.74 20.83
C VAL A 34 5.83 6.38 22.31
N LEU A 35 6.79 6.86 23.13
CA LEU A 35 6.80 6.64 24.57
C LEU A 35 5.64 7.36 25.28
N GLU A 36 5.32 8.58 24.86
CA GLU A 36 4.15 9.31 25.39
C GLU A 36 2.85 8.58 25.07
N ASP A 37 2.69 8.13 23.81
CA ASP A 37 1.53 7.38 23.36
C ASP A 37 1.42 6.04 24.10
N TYR A 38 2.52 5.32 24.33
CA TYR A 38 2.55 4.10 25.13
C TYR A 38 2.08 4.36 26.56
N SER A 39 2.58 5.41 27.19
CA SER A 39 2.18 5.83 28.54
C SER A 39 0.70 6.22 28.63
N ALA A 40 0.18 6.93 27.62
CA ALA A 40 -1.22 7.30 27.53
C ALA A 40 -2.14 6.08 27.33
N HIS A 41 -1.68 5.08 26.55
CA HIS A 41 -2.45 3.86 26.26
C HIS A 41 -2.53 2.90 27.44
N GLN A 42 -1.53 2.87 28.33
CA GLN A 42 -1.60 2.10 29.59
C GLN A 42 -2.76 2.58 30.48
N LYS A 43 -3.18 3.84 30.35
CA LYS A 43 -4.32 4.41 31.08
C LYS A 43 -5.66 4.27 30.35
N ALA A 44 -5.65 3.90 29.08
CA ALA A 44 -6.87 3.79 28.28
C ALA A 44 -7.55 2.43 28.47
N LYS A 45 -8.87 2.45 28.67
CA LYS A 45 -9.72 1.23 28.75
C LYS A 45 -9.82 0.44 27.43
N ARG A 46 -9.23 0.94 26.32
CA ARG A 46 -9.33 0.33 24.98
C ARG A 46 -7.97 -0.23 24.55
N ARG A 47 -8.00 -1.45 23.98
CA ARG A 47 -6.84 -2.04 23.31
C ARG A 47 -6.51 -1.24 22.04
N LEU A 48 -5.25 -1.10 21.70
CA LEU A 48 -4.80 -0.40 20.49
C LEU A 48 -4.29 -1.42 19.47
N LEU A 49 -4.79 -1.35 18.23
CA LEU A 49 -4.25 -2.03 17.08
C LEU A 49 -3.62 -0.98 16.15
N ARG A 50 -2.32 -1.05 15.95
CA ARG A 50 -1.56 -0.18 15.06
C ARG A 50 -1.35 -0.89 13.73
N THR A 51 -1.77 -0.28 12.65
CA THR A 51 -1.67 -0.87 11.33
C THR A 51 -0.86 0.00 10.38
N ALA A 52 0.08 -0.61 9.63
CA ALA A 52 0.76 0.00 8.51
C ALA A 52 0.12 -0.50 7.21
N VAL A 53 -0.31 0.41 6.33
CA VAL A 53 -1.10 0.07 5.16
C VAL A 53 -0.51 0.73 3.91
N MET A 54 -0.40 -0.05 2.83
CA MET A 54 0.04 0.50 1.55
C MET A 54 -1.05 1.38 0.93
N ALA A 55 -0.67 2.61 0.56
CA ALA A 55 -1.58 3.65 0.08
C ALA A 55 -2.53 3.17 -1.02
N ARG A 56 -2.00 2.47 -2.05
CA ARG A 56 -2.80 2.03 -3.21
C ARG A 56 -3.86 0.96 -2.89
N HIS A 57 -3.70 0.22 -1.79
CA HIS A 57 -4.65 -0.82 -1.36
C HIS A 57 -5.52 -0.36 -0.18
N CYS A 58 -5.33 0.88 0.30
CA CYS A 58 -5.97 1.34 1.52
C CYS A 58 -7.49 1.40 1.37
N SER A 59 -7.99 2.15 0.39
CA SER A 59 -9.40 2.53 0.29
C SER A 59 -10.35 1.35 0.14
N ASP A 60 -9.99 0.38 -0.70
CA ASP A 60 -10.94 -0.62 -1.20
C ASP A 60 -10.73 -2.02 -0.64
N VAL A 61 -9.59 -2.27 0.01
CA VAL A 61 -9.25 -3.58 0.56
C VAL A 61 -8.99 -3.52 2.05
N THR A 62 -7.96 -2.77 2.47
CA THR A 62 -7.51 -2.81 3.86
C THR A 62 -8.40 -1.97 4.80
N LEU A 63 -8.80 -0.77 4.40
CA LEU A 63 -9.66 0.08 5.23
C LEU A 63 -11.04 -0.54 5.47
N PRO A 64 -11.76 -1.10 4.48
CA PRO A 64 -13.01 -1.82 4.73
C PRO A 64 -12.87 -2.99 5.71
N ALA A 65 -11.79 -3.78 5.59
CA ALA A 65 -11.50 -4.89 6.48
C ALA A 65 -11.26 -4.41 7.93
N ILE A 66 -10.37 -3.44 8.12
CA ILE A 66 -10.07 -2.85 9.42
C ILE A 66 -11.34 -2.22 10.04
N THR A 67 -12.16 -1.55 9.22
CA THR A 67 -13.41 -0.92 9.69
C THR A 67 -14.41 -1.96 10.19
N LYS A 68 -14.52 -3.12 9.54
CA LYS A 68 -15.39 -4.21 10.04
C LYS A 68 -14.93 -4.73 11.40
N VAL A 69 -13.62 -4.94 11.57
CA VAL A 69 -13.05 -5.38 12.85
C VAL A 69 -13.26 -4.31 13.93
N LEU A 70 -13.00 -3.04 13.60
CA LEU A 70 -13.24 -1.93 14.52
C LEU A 70 -14.71 -1.86 14.97
N LYS A 71 -15.67 -2.07 14.07
CA LYS A 71 -17.11 -2.07 14.42
C LYS A 71 -17.50 -3.24 15.31
N ARG A 72 -16.92 -4.43 15.12
CA ARG A 72 -17.17 -5.59 16.00
C ARG A 72 -16.67 -5.33 17.43
N HIS A 73 -15.60 -4.57 17.57
CA HIS A 73 -14.90 -4.31 18.83
C HIS A 73 -15.00 -2.83 19.27
N GLU A 74 -15.97 -2.05 18.79
CA GLU A 74 -16.04 -0.58 18.92
C GLU A 74 -15.87 -0.02 20.34
N LYS A 75 -16.29 -0.79 21.38
CA LYS A 75 -16.21 -0.38 22.79
C LYS A 75 -14.83 -0.60 23.41
N VAL A 76 -14.06 -1.54 22.86
CA VAL A 76 -12.80 -2.03 23.46
C VAL A 76 -11.59 -1.88 22.59
N LEU A 77 -11.75 -1.55 21.29
CA LEU A 77 -10.68 -1.40 20.32
C LEU A 77 -10.53 0.06 19.89
N LYS A 78 -9.28 0.49 19.75
CA LYS A 78 -8.85 1.69 19.03
C LYS A 78 -7.90 1.24 17.94
N VAL A 79 -8.01 1.81 16.75
CA VAL A 79 -7.11 1.51 15.63
C VAL A 79 -6.36 2.78 15.23
N THR A 80 -5.07 2.66 14.92
CA THR A 80 -4.32 3.64 14.14
C THR A 80 -4.00 3.05 12.79
N ILE A 81 -4.07 3.86 11.74
CA ILE A 81 -3.79 3.45 10.36
C ILE A 81 -2.75 4.40 9.81
N ASP A 82 -1.52 3.92 9.67
CA ASP A 82 -0.44 4.65 9.03
C ASP A 82 -0.34 4.23 7.57
N ILE A 83 -0.40 5.20 6.68
CA ILE A 83 -0.43 4.97 5.22
C ILE A 83 0.94 5.27 4.65
N HIS A 84 1.49 4.29 3.91
CA HIS A 84 2.83 4.36 3.33
C HIS A 84 2.82 3.93 1.86
N ASP A 85 3.77 4.42 1.09
CA ASP A 85 4.09 3.86 -0.23
C ASP A 85 5.08 2.68 -0.11
N SER A 86 5.45 2.09 -1.25
CA SER A 86 6.34 0.93 -1.27
C SER A 86 7.78 1.23 -0.80
N ARG A 87 8.20 2.49 -0.82
CA ARG A 87 9.54 2.94 -0.40
C ARG A 87 9.64 3.01 1.12
N ASP A 88 8.60 3.55 1.75
CA ASP A 88 8.62 3.90 3.16
C ASP A 88 8.07 2.80 4.07
N MET A 89 7.39 1.81 3.48
CA MET A 89 6.71 0.76 4.24
C MET A 89 7.59 0.06 5.28
N TYR A 90 8.84 -0.26 4.93
CA TYR A 90 9.77 -0.88 5.89
C TYR A 90 10.24 0.09 6.97
N TYR A 91 10.57 1.33 6.56
CA TYR A 91 11.12 2.32 7.48
C TYR A 91 10.05 2.89 8.43
N SER A 92 8.77 2.73 8.10
CA SER A 92 7.67 3.20 8.93
C SER A 92 7.71 2.66 10.36
N LYS A 93 8.17 1.43 10.56
CA LYS A 93 8.29 0.80 11.88
C LYS A 93 9.18 1.58 12.87
N TYR A 94 10.15 2.35 12.38
CA TYR A 94 11.04 3.15 13.23
C TYR A 94 10.39 4.48 13.62
N SER A 95 9.52 5.00 12.79
CA SER A 95 8.84 6.27 13.01
C SER A 95 7.47 6.08 13.66
N HIS A 96 6.77 5.03 13.26
CA HIS A 96 5.42 4.68 13.70
C HIS A 96 5.34 3.17 13.88
N PRO A 97 5.66 2.64 15.07
CA PRO A 97 5.60 1.20 15.31
C PRO A 97 4.19 0.69 15.07
N PHE A 98 4.11 -0.42 14.35
CA PHE A 98 2.87 -1.10 14.02
C PHE A 98 2.85 -2.51 14.60
N ASP A 99 1.66 -3.03 14.84
CA ASP A 99 1.44 -4.41 15.27
C ASP A 99 1.29 -5.34 14.06
N ILE A 100 0.77 -4.80 12.94
CA ILE A 100 0.58 -5.51 11.68
C ILE A 100 0.64 -4.56 10.48
N GLY A 101 1.22 -5.03 9.37
CA GLY A 101 1.29 -4.30 8.11
C GLY A 101 0.69 -5.09 6.94
N PHE A 102 0.14 -4.36 5.96
CA PHE A 102 -0.52 -4.89 4.76
C PHE A 102 -0.04 -4.19 3.50
N GLY A 103 0.49 -4.95 2.55
CA GLY A 103 0.95 -4.41 1.28
C GLY A 103 2.13 -5.16 0.68
N THR A 104 2.90 -4.48 -0.16
CA THR A 104 4.10 -5.05 -0.75
C THR A 104 5.33 -4.66 0.06
N LEU A 105 6.02 -5.63 0.61
CA LEU A 105 7.33 -5.47 1.24
C LEU A 105 8.37 -6.13 0.33
N LEU A 106 9.27 -5.32 -0.25
CA LEU A 106 10.16 -5.74 -1.34
C LEU A 106 11.23 -6.73 -0.88
N SER A 107 11.82 -6.46 0.27
CA SER A 107 12.92 -7.25 0.81
C SER A 107 12.44 -8.09 1.98
N ASP A 108 13.18 -9.13 2.30
CA ASP A 108 13.07 -9.79 3.59
C ASP A 108 13.89 -8.97 4.61
N HIS A 109 13.36 -8.87 5.80
CA HIS A 109 13.96 -8.11 6.90
C HIS A 109 14.06 -9.00 8.12
N ASP A 110 15.22 -9.02 8.77
CA ASP A 110 15.51 -9.94 9.86
C ASP A 110 14.61 -9.75 11.07
N ASP A 111 14.03 -8.57 11.25
CA ASP A 111 13.19 -8.19 12.36
C ASP A 111 11.68 -8.21 12.06
N LEU A 112 11.30 -8.50 10.81
CA LEU A 112 9.90 -8.68 10.42
C LEU A 112 9.62 -10.11 9.98
N GLU A 113 8.50 -10.64 10.45
CA GLU A 113 7.87 -11.79 9.84
C GLU A 113 7.06 -11.30 8.64
N LYS A 114 7.21 -11.93 7.47
CA LYS A 114 6.49 -11.61 6.24
C LYS A 114 5.86 -12.86 5.65
N ARG A 115 4.58 -12.76 5.30
CA ARG A 115 3.83 -13.82 4.64
C ARG A 115 3.10 -13.28 3.41
N ILE A 116 3.34 -13.88 2.25
CA ILE A 116 2.62 -13.54 1.02
C ILE A 116 1.21 -14.12 1.11
N MET A 117 0.22 -13.27 0.99
CA MET A 117 -1.20 -13.59 1.02
C MET A 117 -1.75 -13.91 -0.35
N ALA A 118 -1.36 -13.14 -1.35
CA ALA A 118 -1.73 -13.31 -2.75
C ALA A 118 -0.65 -12.73 -3.68
N ARG A 119 -0.70 -13.14 -4.95
CA ARG A 119 0.06 -12.50 -6.04
C ARG A 119 -0.93 -11.75 -6.91
N LEU A 120 -0.79 -10.43 -6.94
CA LEU A 120 -1.71 -9.54 -7.64
C LEU A 120 -1.29 -9.43 -9.10
N PRO A 121 -2.16 -9.77 -10.06
CA PRO A 121 -1.84 -9.62 -11.47
C PRO A 121 -1.80 -8.13 -11.86
N MET A 122 -0.83 -7.76 -12.67
CA MET A 122 -0.75 -6.42 -13.27
C MET A 122 -1.83 -6.25 -14.34
N ARG A 123 -2.34 -5.03 -14.47
CA ARG A 123 -3.42 -4.64 -15.38
C ARG A 123 -3.10 -3.33 -16.07
N LEU A 124 -3.47 -3.22 -17.32
CA LEU A 124 -3.59 -1.93 -17.99
C LEU A 124 -4.94 -1.32 -17.57
N VAL A 125 -4.92 -0.15 -16.97
CA VAL A 125 -6.12 0.58 -16.58
C VAL A 125 -6.35 1.69 -17.57
N VAL A 126 -7.52 1.67 -18.19
CA VAL A 126 -7.95 2.66 -19.19
C VAL A 126 -9.31 3.23 -18.82
N SER A 127 -9.58 4.46 -19.20
CA SER A 127 -10.93 5.03 -19.12
C SER A 127 -11.90 4.19 -19.98
N LYS A 128 -13.18 4.07 -19.58
CA LYS A 128 -14.21 3.47 -20.43
C LYS A 128 -14.43 4.23 -21.75
N GLN A 129 -13.91 5.45 -21.86
CA GLN A 129 -13.92 6.24 -23.09
C GLN A 129 -12.76 5.88 -24.06
N ASN A 130 -11.73 5.21 -23.57
CA ASN A 130 -10.60 4.77 -24.41
C ASN A 130 -11.02 3.52 -25.23
N PRO A 131 -10.72 3.46 -26.55
CA PRO A 131 -11.07 2.30 -27.39
C PRO A 131 -10.53 0.95 -26.89
N LEU A 132 -9.41 0.94 -26.17
CA LEU A 132 -8.88 -0.28 -25.56
C LEU A 132 -9.84 -0.89 -24.52
N SER A 133 -10.77 -0.12 -23.99
CA SER A 133 -11.77 -0.62 -23.02
C SER A 133 -12.65 -1.73 -23.60
N GLU A 134 -12.77 -1.85 -24.91
CA GLU A 134 -13.53 -2.92 -25.58
C GLU A 134 -12.77 -4.26 -25.59
N LYS A 135 -11.44 -4.25 -25.34
CA LYS A 135 -10.63 -5.48 -25.38
C LYS A 135 -10.72 -6.22 -24.04
N ASP A 136 -10.82 -7.55 -24.10
CA ASP A 136 -10.78 -8.41 -22.92
C ASP A 136 -9.39 -8.71 -22.42
N LYS A 137 -8.38 -8.53 -23.28
CA LYS A 137 -6.96 -8.74 -23.00
C LYS A 137 -6.13 -7.88 -23.95
N VAL A 138 -4.97 -7.42 -23.52
CA VAL A 138 -4.04 -6.62 -24.30
C VAL A 138 -2.63 -7.19 -24.24
N ALA A 139 -1.92 -7.11 -25.38
CA ALA A 139 -0.48 -7.32 -25.47
C ALA A 139 0.25 -5.95 -25.47
N PRO A 140 1.56 -5.89 -25.21
CA PRO A 140 2.32 -4.63 -25.27
C PRO A 140 2.14 -3.87 -26.60
N ALA A 141 2.02 -4.57 -27.73
CA ALA A 141 1.79 -3.97 -29.03
C ALA A 141 0.43 -3.24 -29.16
N ASP A 142 -0.57 -3.59 -28.33
CA ASP A 142 -1.89 -2.97 -28.39
C ASP A 142 -1.93 -1.57 -27.76
N TYR A 143 -1.02 -1.30 -26.81
CA TYR A 143 -0.99 -0.04 -26.07
C TYR A 143 0.31 0.76 -26.28
N LYS A 144 1.13 0.35 -27.25
CA LYS A 144 2.41 1.01 -27.53
C LYS A 144 2.31 2.47 -27.97
N ASP A 145 1.16 2.88 -28.53
CA ASP A 145 0.90 4.23 -29.02
C ASP A 145 0.01 5.04 -28.03
N GLU A 146 -0.24 4.52 -26.85
CA GLU A 146 -1.02 5.22 -25.82
C GLU A 146 -0.18 6.22 -25.05
N ASP A 147 -0.84 7.25 -24.51
CA ASP A 147 -0.26 8.18 -23.55
C ASP A 147 -0.22 7.56 -22.16
N PHE A 148 0.93 7.57 -21.50
CA PHE A 148 1.12 6.91 -20.21
C PHE A 148 1.21 7.92 -19.06
N ILE A 149 0.52 7.57 -17.96
CA ILE A 149 0.70 8.16 -16.64
C ILE A 149 1.60 7.22 -15.85
N LEU A 150 2.83 7.63 -15.56
CA LEU A 150 3.83 6.80 -14.91
C LEU A 150 3.93 7.12 -13.41
N LEU A 151 4.42 6.16 -12.64
CA LEU A 151 4.84 6.42 -11.27
C LEU A 151 6.30 6.88 -11.23
N SER A 152 6.69 7.53 -10.13
CA SER A 152 8.09 7.95 -9.90
C SER A 152 9.05 6.77 -10.00
N HIS A 153 10.25 7.02 -10.54
CA HIS A 153 11.25 5.99 -10.87
C HIS A 153 11.69 5.10 -9.70
N ASP A 154 11.61 5.59 -8.48
CA ASP A 154 11.98 4.89 -7.25
C ASP A 154 10.88 3.96 -6.72
N MET A 155 9.71 3.96 -7.34
CA MET A 155 8.61 3.06 -6.98
C MET A 155 8.75 1.69 -7.66
N LEU A 156 8.38 0.62 -6.93
CA LEU A 156 8.43 -0.74 -7.48
C LEU A 156 7.56 -0.90 -8.71
N GLU A 157 6.36 -0.36 -8.67
CA GLU A 157 5.38 -0.46 -9.73
C GLU A 157 5.90 0.17 -11.02
N ARG A 158 6.72 1.23 -10.93
CA ARG A 158 7.36 1.84 -12.08
C ARG A 158 8.28 0.85 -12.77
N LYS A 159 9.12 0.12 -12.05
CA LYS A 159 10.03 -0.90 -12.61
C LYS A 159 9.27 -2.01 -13.33
N LEU A 160 8.11 -2.39 -12.80
CA LEU A 160 7.24 -3.38 -13.45
C LEU A 160 6.59 -2.81 -14.72
N THR A 161 6.17 -1.54 -14.68
CA THR A 161 5.65 -0.84 -15.87
C THR A 161 6.71 -0.74 -16.95
N ASP A 162 7.93 -0.33 -16.63
CA ASP A 162 9.05 -0.26 -17.59
C ASP A 162 9.33 -1.61 -18.28
N THR A 163 9.16 -2.71 -17.54
CA THR A 163 9.27 -4.07 -18.12
C THR A 163 8.15 -4.38 -19.11
N LEU A 164 6.96 -3.82 -18.90
CA LEU A 164 5.78 -4.02 -19.75
C LEU A 164 5.70 -3.02 -20.91
N THR A 165 6.50 -1.96 -20.86
CA THR A 165 6.53 -0.87 -21.86
C THR A 165 7.96 -0.58 -22.32
N PRO A 166 8.70 -1.58 -22.88
CA PRO A 166 10.12 -1.42 -23.20
C PRO A 166 10.39 -0.36 -24.29
N ASP A 167 9.39 -0.11 -25.13
CA ASP A 167 9.51 0.82 -26.28
C ASP A 167 8.84 2.18 -25.99
N LEU A 168 8.45 2.45 -24.73
CA LEU A 168 7.81 3.71 -24.34
C LEU A 168 8.78 4.89 -24.54
N THR A 169 8.34 5.88 -25.28
CA THR A 169 9.09 7.11 -25.52
C THR A 169 8.68 8.22 -24.54
N GLU A 170 9.54 9.22 -24.36
CA GLU A 170 9.28 10.32 -23.44
C GLU A 170 8.07 11.17 -23.88
N ASP A 171 7.81 11.30 -25.17
CA ASP A 171 6.66 12.02 -25.72
C ASP A 171 5.31 11.39 -25.35
N GLN A 172 5.31 10.12 -25.02
CA GLN A 172 4.12 9.40 -24.59
C GLN A 172 3.89 9.49 -23.06
N VAL A 173 4.78 10.12 -22.31
CA VAL A 173 4.64 10.27 -20.86
C VAL A 173 3.93 11.58 -20.55
N VAL A 174 2.63 11.52 -20.30
CA VAL A 174 1.81 12.71 -19.97
C VAL A 174 1.98 13.18 -18.54
N GLY A 175 2.57 12.36 -17.69
CA GLY A 175 2.89 12.76 -16.32
C GLY A 175 3.60 11.67 -15.52
N GLU A 176 4.47 12.12 -14.62
CA GLU A 176 5.11 11.30 -13.61
C GLU A 176 4.57 11.65 -12.22
N ILE A 177 4.00 10.69 -11.53
CA ILE A 177 3.17 10.89 -10.34
C ILE A 177 3.69 9.99 -9.20
N SER A 178 3.76 10.52 -7.98
CA SER A 178 4.20 9.76 -6.80
C SER A 178 3.09 8.96 -6.10
N SER A 179 1.88 8.89 -6.69
CA SER A 179 0.72 8.23 -6.09
C SER A 179 -0.11 7.48 -7.13
N THR A 180 -0.22 6.17 -6.99
CA THR A 180 -1.10 5.32 -7.82
C THR A 180 -2.56 5.81 -7.81
N GLN A 181 -3.06 6.25 -6.66
CA GLN A 181 -4.44 6.76 -6.56
C GLN A 181 -4.66 8.03 -7.39
N VAL A 182 -3.66 8.92 -7.44
CA VAL A 182 -3.72 10.13 -8.29
C VAL A 182 -3.62 9.73 -9.76
N ALA A 183 -2.70 8.83 -10.13
CA ALA A 183 -2.59 8.31 -11.49
C ALA A 183 -3.93 7.71 -11.98
N LEU A 184 -4.56 6.86 -11.19
CA LEU A 184 -5.87 6.27 -11.51
C LEU A 184 -6.99 7.31 -11.68
N ARG A 185 -6.97 8.40 -10.90
CA ARG A 185 -7.92 9.51 -11.07
C ARG A 185 -7.68 10.32 -12.35
N MET A 186 -6.45 10.37 -12.84
CA MET A 186 -6.13 10.95 -14.15
C MET A 186 -6.64 10.02 -15.28
N VAL A 187 -6.43 8.70 -15.17
CA VAL A 187 -7.01 7.72 -16.10
C VAL A 187 -8.53 7.84 -16.18
N LYS A 188 -9.21 7.94 -15.04
CA LYS A 188 -10.66 8.17 -14.99
C LYS A 188 -11.10 9.39 -15.81
N ARG A 189 -10.26 10.41 -15.95
CA ARG A 189 -10.50 11.61 -16.75
C ARG A 189 -10.02 11.50 -18.20
N ASN A 190 -9.65 10.29 -18.60
CA ASN A 190 -9.12 9.98 -19.93
C ASN A 190 -7.86 10.79 -20.29
N ALA A 191 -7.01 11.06 -19.30
CA ALA A 191 -5.76 11.78 -19.50
C ALA A 191 -4.59 10.88 -19.94
N GLY A 192 -4.83 9.59 -20.09
CA GLY A 192 -3.85 8.58 -20.48
C GLY A 192 -4.18 7.24 -19.84
N VAL A 193 -3.28 6.27 -19.98
CA VAL A 193 -3.41 4.92 -19.41
C VAL A 193 -2.41 4.71 -18.28
N HIS A 194 -2.65 3.73 -17.40
CA HIS A 194 -1.77 3.42 -16.29
C HIS A 194 -1.69 1.90 -16.05
N ILE A 195 -0.50 1.40 -15.71
CA ILE A 195 -0.32 -0.01 -15.35
C ILE A 195 -0.19 -0.12 -13.83
N THR A 196 -1.08 -0.90 -13.22
CA THR A 196 -1.06 -1.18 -11.78
C THR A 196 -1.59 -2.57 -11.47
N ASP A 197 -1.57 -2.99 -10.20
CA ASP A 197 -2.16 -4.26 -9.80
C ASP A 197 -3.70 -4.20 -9.74
N LEU A 198 -4.32 -5.38 -9.85
CA LEU A 198 -5.78 -5.50 -9.90
C LEU A 198 -6.47 -4.95 -8.64
N LEU A 199 -5.89 -5.07 -7.43
CA LEU A 199 -6.51 -4.54 -6.22
C LEU A 199 -6.54 -3.02 -6.20
N ALA A 200 -5.47 -2.36 -6.66
CA ALA A 200 -5.44 -0.91 -6.79
C ALA A 200 -6.46 -0.40 -7.82
N ALA A 201 -6.63 -1.14 -8.93
CA ALA A 201 -7.55 -0.77 -9.99
C ALA A 201 -9.04 -0.81 -9.59
N ILE A 202 -9.41 -1.51 -8.51
CA ILE A 202 -10.80 -1.59 -8.04
C ILE A 202 -11.35 -0.19 -7.72
N SER A 203 -10.53 0.70 -7.19
CA SER A 203 -10.93 2.06 -6.78
C SER A 203 -11.55 2.92 -7.89
N VAL A 204 -11.37 2.54 -9.14
CA VAL A 204 -11.87 3.26 -10.33
C VAL A 204 -12.73 2.38 -11.25
N SER A 205 -13.16 1.21 -10.81
CA SER A 205 -13.87 0.21 -11.63
C SER A 205 -15.19 0.72 -12.25
N ASP A 206 -15.82 1.73 -11.64
CA ASP A 206 -17.05 2.32 -12.17
C ASP A 206 -16.82 3.12 -13.46
N ASP A 207 -15.64 3.73 -13.62
CA ASP A 207 -15.32 4.63 -14.74
C ASP A 207 -14.21 4.10 -15.65
N CYS A 208 -13.47 3.08 -15.20
CA CYS A 208 -12.34 2.52 -15.89
C CYS A 208 -12.48 1.00 -16.08
N LYS A 209 -11.73 0.46 -17.03
CA LYS A 209 -11.55 -0.98 -17.21
C LYS A 209 -10.09 -1.35 -16.87
N ALA A 210 -9.94 -2.38 -16.05
CA ALA A 210 -8.64 -2.98 -15.72
C ALA A 210 -8.42 -4.21 -16.60
N ILE A 211 -7.70 -4.04 -17.69
CA ILE A 211 -7.56 -5.04 -18.74
C ILE A 211 -6.38 -5.97 -18.43
N PRO A 212 -6.56 -7.30 -18.48
CA PRO A 212 -5.46 -8.26 -18.38
C PRO A 212 -4.40 -8.01 -19.45
N ILE A 213 -3.13 -7.98 -19.03
CA ILE A 213 -1.98 -7.90 -19.95
C ILE A 213 -1.51 -9.33 -20.28
N ASP A 214 -1.20 -9.59 -21.54
CA ASP A 214 -0.71 -10.90 -22.00
C ASP A 214 0.78 -11.16 -21.64
N VAL A 215 1.14 -10.74 -20.45
CA VAL A 215 2.41 -11.01 -19.79
C VAL A 215 2.11 -11.37 -18.35
N PRO A 216 2.48 -12.57 -17.86
CA PRO A 216 2.10 -13.04 -16.53
C PRO A 216 2.93 -12.37 -15.42
N LEU A 217 2.84 -11.06 -15.31
CA LEU A 217 3.52 -10.29 -14.28
C LEU A 217 2.63 -10.07 -13.07
N THR A 218 3.17 -10.33 -11.89
CA THR A 218 2.45 -10.20 -10.62
C THR A 218 3.29 -9.49 -9.57
N ILE A 219 2.62 -8.81 -8.64
CA ILE A 219 3.25 -8.21 -7.46
C ILE A 219 2.75 -8.92 -6.19
N PRO A 220 3.61 -9.23 -5.19
CA PRO A 220 3.16 -9.87 -3.97
C PRO A 220 2.37 -8.89 -3.09
N PHE A 221 1.21 -9.32 -2.59
CA PHE A 221 0.53 -8.70 -1.47
C PHE A 221 0.84 -9.51 -0.22
N SER A 222 1.45 -8.87 0.75
CA SER A 222 1.96 -9.50 1.97
C SER A 222 1.29 -8.95 3.21
N VAL A 223 1.25 -9.78 4.23
CA VAL A 223 1.04 -9.40 5.62
C VAL A 223 2.39 -9.51 6.32
N PHE A 224 2.73 -8.56 7.18
CA PHE A 224 3.99 -8.56 7.91
C PHE A 224 3.81 -7.94 9.30
N TRP A 225 4.63 -8.40 10.24
CA TRP A 225 4.60 -7.95 11.64
C TRP A 225 5.97 -8.06 12.29
N PRO A 226 6.26 -7.33 13.40
CA PRO A 226 7.51 -7.44 14.12
C PRO A 226 7.72 -8.85 14.66
N LYS A 227 8.89 -9.44 14.47
CA LYS A 227 9.25 -10.77 15.05
C LYS A 227 9.31 -10.77 16.57
N SER A 228 9.41 -9.60 17.20
CA SER A 228 9.27 -9.47 18.66
C SER A 228 7.89 -9.87 19.18
N GLU A 229 6.87 -9.77 18.35
CA GLU A 229 5.53 -10.25 18.64
C GLU A 229 5.48 -11.75 18.39
N LYS A 230 5.42 -12.54 19.46
CA LYS A 230 5.37 -14.02 19.37
C LYS A 230 4.09 -14.51 18.69
N GLU A 231 2.98 -13.81 18.91
CA GLU A 231 1.69 -14.11 18.31
C GLU A 231 0.95 -12.81 17.94
N LEU A 232 0.26 -12.84 16.81
CA LEU A 232 -0.65 -11.78 16.41
C LEU A 232 -1.87 -11.74 17.35
N SER A 233 -2.34 -10.53 17.68
CA SER A 233 -3.60 -10.36 18.40
C SER A 233 -4.79 -10.93 17.61
N ASP A 234 -5.88 -11.22 18.29
CA ASP A 234 -7.08 -11.76 17.63
C ASP A 234 -7.67 -10.75 16.64
N GLU A 235 -7.63 -9.45 16.96
CA GLU A 235 -8.05 -8.38 16.05
C GLU A 235 -7.17 -8.29 14.79
N ALA A 236 -5.86 -8.50 14.92
CA ALA A 236 -4.95 -8.57 13.78
C ALA A 236 -5.27 -9.78 12.89
N LYS A 237 -5.53 -10.95 13.49
CA LYS A 237 -5.96 -12.16 12.76
C LYS A 237 -7.30 -11.96 12.06
N GLU A 238 -8.26 -11.28 12.70
CA GLU A 238 -9.53 -10.90 12.07
C GLU A 238 -9.31 -9.98 10.87
N CYS A 239 -8.43 -8.98 10.95
CA CYS A 239 -8.09 -8.13 9.81
C CYS A 239 -7.53 -8.93 8.63
N ILE A 240 -6.63 -9.91 8.90
CA ILE A 240 -6.10 -10.81 7.87
C ILE A 240 -7.26 -11.59 7.21
N THR A 241 -8.18 -12.10 8.00
CA THR A 241 -9.34 -12.88 7.52
C THR A 241 -10.21 -12.02 6.60
N GLU A 242 -10.59 -10.83 7.01
CA GLU A 242 -11.41 -9.92 6.21
C GLU A 242 -10.73 -9.50 4.89
N ILE A 243 -9.42 -9.28 4.93
CA ILE A 243 -8.62 -8.97 3.74
C ILE A 243 -8.57 -10.18 2.81
N ALA A 244 -8.38 -11.40 3.35
CA ALA A 244 -8.38 -12.63 2.56
C ALA A 244 -9.71 -12.85 1.84
N GLU A 245 -10.83 -12.59 2.53
CA GLU A 245 -12.17 -12.64 1.95
C GLU A 245 -12.35 -11.61 0.82
N SER A 246 -11.86 -10.39 1.03
CA SER A 246 -11.91 -9.33 0.01
C SER A 246 -11.11 -9.69 -1.23
N ILE A 247 -9.89 -10.21 -1.07
CA ILE A 247 -9.03 -10.66 -2.18
C ILE A 247 -9.68 -11.81 -2.94
N LYS A 248 -10.25 -12.79 -2.22
CA LYS A 248 -10.98 -13.92 -2.82
C LYS A 248 -12.20 -13.47 -3.60
N LYS A 249 -12.94 -12.48 -3.09
CA LYS A 249 -14.16 -11.95 -3.72
C LYS A 249 -13.89 -11.33 -5.08
N VAL A 250 -12.71 -10.73 -5.29
CA VAL A 250 -12.30 -10.18 -6.59
C VAL A 250 -11.63 -11.21 -7.51
N GLY A 251 -11.68 -12.50 -7.15
CA GLY A 251 -11.20 -13.60 -7.99
C GLY A 251 -9.70 -13.83 -7.96
N ILE A 252 -8.95 -13.20 -7.04
CA ILE A 252 -7.49 -13.40 -6.94
C ILE A 252 -7.21 -14.64 -6.09
N PRO A 253 -6.41 -15.61 -6.58
CA PRO A 253 -6.04 -16.79 -5.82
C PRO A 253 -5.21 -16.45 -4.60
N LEU A 254 -5.60 -16.98 -3.44
CA LEU A 254 -4.83 -16.88 -2.21
C LEU A 254 -3.74 -17.96 -2.17
N THR A 255 -2.60 -17.64 -1.55
CA THR A 255 -1.58 -18.62 -1.16
C THR A 255 -2.11 -19.58 -0.07
N SER A 256 -1.33 -20.61 0.30
CA SER A 256 -1.65 -21.48 1.42
C SER A 256 -1.83 -20.69 2.73
N PHE A 257 -1.00 -19.67 2.96
CA PHE A 257 -1.13 -18.79 4.11
C PHE A 257 -2.47 -18.02 4.08
N GLY A 258 -2.82 -17.36 2.98
CA GLY A 258 -4.10 -16.63 2.87
C GLY A 258 -5.31 -17.55 3.05
N LYS A 259 -5.27 -18.76 2.50
CA LYS A 259 -6.34 -19.77 2.65
C LYS A 259 -6.51 -20.24 4.09
N SER A 260 -5.44 -20.33 4.89
CA SER A 260 -5.52 -20.79 6.27
C SER A 260 -6.37 -19.90 7.18
N PHE A 261 -6.55 -18.64 6.82
CA PHE A 261 -7.42 -17.70 7.54
C PHE A 261 -8.89 -17.84 7.15
N LEU A 262 -9.20 -18.24 5.92
CA LEU A 262 -10.60 -18.47 5.49
C LEU A 262 -11.25 -19.67 6.18
N SER A 263 -10.47 -20.70 6.51
CA SER A 263 -10.97 -21.91 7.20
C SER A 263 -11.35 -21.67 8.66
N LYS A 264 -10.90 -20.55 9.25
CA LYS A 264 -11.14 -20.18 10.64
C LYS A 264 -12.22 -19.09 10.79
N SER A 265 -12.86 -18.67 9.69
CA SER A 265 -13.92 -17.65 9.73
C SER A 265 -15.14 -18.14 10.49
N PRO A 266 -15.73 -17.36 11.43
CA PRO A 266 -16.91 -17.76 12.21
C PRO A 266 -18.13 -18.09 11.33
N SER A 267 -18.20 -17.55 10.11
CA SER A 267 -19.28 -17.84 9.15
C SER A 267 -19.31 -19.30 8.66
N ASN A 268 -18.23 -20.07 8.81
CA ASN A 268 -18.18 -21.50 8.44
C ASN A 268 -18.48 -22.45 9.60
N GLN A 269 -18.61 -21.96 10.83
CA GLN A 269 -18.95 -22.79 12.00
C GLN A 269 -20.46 -22.89 12.26
N ALA A 270 -21.29 -22.19 11.48
CA ALA A 270 -22.75 -22.20 11.63
C ALA A 270 -23.48 -23.18 10.67
N ILE A 271 -22.75 -24.02 9.92
CA ILE A 271 -23.32 -25.04 9.02
C ILE A 271 -22.58 -26.38 9.27
N SER A 272 -22.71 -26.89 10.47
CA SER A 272 -22.41 -28.32 10.76
C SER A 272 -23.29 -28.82 11.90
#